data_b1e5dce7e2f12002eef45e48acb5339b
#
_entry.id   b1e5dce7e2f12002eef45e48acb5339b
#
_cell.length_a   1.000
_cell.length_b   1.000
_cell.length_c   1.000
_cell.angle_alpha   90.00
_cell.angle_beta   90.00
_cell.angle_gamma   90.00
#
_symmetry.space_group_name_H-M   'P 1'
#
loop_
_entity.id
_entity.type
_entity.pdbx_description
1 polymer ?
#
loop_
_entity_poly.entity_id
_entity_poly.type
_entity_poly.pdbx_seq_one_letter_code
_entity_poly.pdbx_strand_id
1 'polypeptide(L)'
;IVTKKDKPGIDIIVKSGTKNESVHIPVIVSQSGLKDLVYNDFYIGDDADVVIVAGCGIHCGGSEDTGHDGIHTFHIGKNAKVRYVEKHYGEGEGTGERILNPTTVVHMEENGYMEMETTQIKGVDSTIRDTKADLKDGATLIIKEKIMTHEDQYAETNFQVDLNGVGSTADVVSRSVAKGTSSQVFHSRICG
;
A
#
# COMPACT_ATOMS: atom_id res chain seq x y z
N ILE A 1 18.94 2.07 -2.12
CA ILE A 1 18.11 2.33 -0.93
C ILE A 1 18.89 3.22 0.00
N VAL A 2 18.26 4.27 0.48
CA VAL A 2 18.86 5.26 1.40
C VAL A 2 17.98 5.41 2.63
N THR A 3 18.55 5.31 3.82
CA THR A 3 17.81 5.57 5.06
C THR A 3 17.56 7.08 5.21
N LYS A 4 16.34 7.45 5.54
CA LYS A 4 15.99 8.85 5.84
C LYS A 4 16.68 9.33 7.13
N LYS A 5 17.04 10.60 7.16
CA LYS A 5 17.73 11.21 8.33
C LYS A 5 16.80 12.00 9.23
N ASP A 6 15.67 12.44 8.69
CA ASP A 6 14.72 13.37 9.32
C ASP A 6 13.52 12.66 9.93
N LYS A 7 13.21 11.44 9.48
CA LYS A 7 12.06 10.64 9.91
C LYS A 7 12.32 9.14 9.70
N PRO A 8 11.62 8.24 10.40
CA PRO A 8 11.74 6.80 10.16
C PRO A 8 11.37 6.44 8.72
N GLY A 9 12.15 5.58 8.07
CA GLY A 9 11.86 5.09 6.72
C GLY A 9 13.04 5.16 5.77
N ILE A 10 12.75 4.87 4.49
CA ILE A 10 13.76 4.75 3.44
C ILE A 10 13.33 5.43 2.15
N ASP A 11 14.32 5.88 1.36
CA ASP A 11 14.16 6.25 -0.03
C ASP A 11 14.65 5.11 -0.92
N ILE A 12 13.80 4.67 -1.84
CA ILE A 12 14.11 3.65 -2.84
C ILE A 12 14.22 4.34 -4.19
N ILE A 13 15.43 4.41 -4.71
CA ILE A 13 15.73 5.12 -5.96
C ILE A 13 16.01 4.09 -7.04
N VAL A 14 15.16 4.06 -8.05
CA VAL A 14 15.30 3.26 -9.27
C VAL A 14 15.74 4.20 -10.40
N LYS A 15 16.88 3.91 -11.00
CA LYS A 15 17.42 4.74 -12.08
C LYS A 15 16.58 4.62 -13.35
N SER A 16 16.57 5.66 -14.16
CA SER A 16 15.94 5.65 -15.47
C SER A 16 16.45 4.48 -16.32
N GLY A 17 15.55 3.85 -17.07
CA GLY A 17 15.84 2.72 -17.94
C GLY A 17 16.14 1.39 -17.24
N THR A 18 16.03 1.30 -15.91
CA THR A 18 16.18 0.03 -15.18
C THR A 18 15.10 -0.96 -15.62
N LYS A 19 15.49 -2.19 -15.94
CA LYS A 19 14.57 -3.25 -16.41
C LYS A 19 14.77 -4.55 -15.64
N ASN A 20 13.66 -5.28 -15.43
CA ASN A 20 13.64 -6.61 -14.86
C ASN A 20 14.27 -6.71 -13.45
N GLU A 21 14.21 -5.64 -12.69
CA GLU A 21 14.68 -5.60 -11.32
C GLU A 21 13.51 -5.67 -10.34
N SER A 22 13.79 -6.13 -9.12
CA SER A 22 12.80 -6.17 -8.04
C SER A 22 13.36 -5.62 -6.74
N VAL A 23 12.47 -5.02 -5.96
CA VAL A 23 12.76 -4.55 -4.60
C VAL A 23 11.83 -5.26 -3.63
N HIS A 24 12.37 -5.81 -2.55
CA HIS A 24 11.60 -6.48 -1.50
C HIS A 24 11.79 -5.73 -0.18
N ILE A 25 10.68 -5.34 0.45
CA ILE A 25 10.65 -4.59 1.72
C ILE A 25 9.71 -5.27 2.74
N PRO A 26 10.12 -6.41 3.32
CA PRO A 26 9.36 -7.05 4.37
C PRO A 26 9.49 -6.29 5.69
N VAL A 27 8.39 -6.12 6.40
CA VAL A 27 8.33 -5.55 7.75
C VAL A 27 7.56 -6.50 8.65
N ILE A 28 8.08 -6.77 9.84
CA ILE A 28 7.38 -7.53 10.88
C ILE A 28 7.51 -6.76 12.20
N VAL A 29 6.38 -6.37 12.77
CA VAL A 29 6.29 -5.79 14.11
C VAL A 29 5.97 -6.91 15.10
N SER A 30 6.92 -7.22 15.98
CA SER A 30 6.81 -8.35 16.94
C SER A 30 6.79 -7.95 18.40
N GLN A 31 7.00 -6.67 18.70
CA GLN A 31 6.95 -6.14 20.06
C GLN A 31 5.54 -5.70 20.39
N SER A 32 4.89 -6.33 21.37
CA SER A 32 3.57 -5.92 21.88
C SER A 32 3.58 -4.48 22.38
N GLY A 33 2.56 -3.71 22.05
CA GLY A 33 2.43 -2.29 22.40
C GLY A 33 3.21 -1.33 21.50
N LEU A 34 3.99 -1.82 20.54
CA LEU A 34 4.67 -0.94 19.59
C LEU A 34 3.68 -0.33 18.59
N LYS A 35 3.76 0.98 18.45
CA LYS A 35 3.10 1.74 17.37
C LYS A 35 4.19 2.24 16.42
N ASP A 36 4.38 1.53 15.34
CA ASP A 36 5.42 1.81 14.35
C ASP A 36 4.87 2.69 13.23
N LEU A 37 5.58 3.77 12.89
CA LEU A 37 5.24 4.68 11.81
C LEU A 37 6.45 4.88 10.91
N VAL A 38 6.33 4.53 9.62
CA VAL A 38 7.43 4.62 8.66
C VAL A 38 7.01 5.34 7.37
N TYR A 39 7.97 6.03 6.76
CA TYR A 39 7.80 6.79 5.52
C TYR A 39 8.75 6.23 4.45
N ASN A 40 8.21 5.58 3.44
CA ASN A 40 8.98 5.02 2.35
C ASN A 40 8.63 5.74 1.05
N ASP A 41 9.62 6.43 0.46
CA ASP A 41 9.43 7.11 -0.81
C ASP A 41 10.13 6.32 -1.93
N PHE A 42 9.40 6.10 -3.02
CA PHE A 42 9.84 5.34 -4.18
C PHE A 42 10.00 6.30 -5.36
N TYR A 43 11.23 6.56 -5.76
CA TYR A 43 11.57 7.39 -6.91
C TYR A 43 11.90 6.48 -8.09
N ILE A 44 10.95 6.35 -9.01
CA ILE A 44 11.08 5.48 -10.18
C ILE A 44 11.41 6.34 -11.39
N GLY A 45 12.62 6.18 -11.90
CA GLY A 45 13.10 6.96 -13.04
C GLY A 45 12.37 6.63 -14.34
N ASP A 46 12.48 7.54 -15.31
CA ASP A 46 11.84 7.39 -16.62
C ASP A 46 12.22 6.08 -17.29
N ASP A 47 11.28 5.51 -18.05
CA ASP A 47 11.46 4.27 -18.80
C ASP A 47 11.83 3.03 -17.95
N ALA A 48 11.77 3.10 -16.63
CA ALA A 48 12.02 1.95 -15.75
C ALA A 48 10.87 0.92 -15.83
N ASP A 49 11.19 -0.35 -15.56
CA ASP A 49 10.21 -1.46 -15.48
C ASP A 49 10.59 -2.37 -14.33
N VAL A 50 9.87 -2.27 -13.21
CA VAL A 50 10.28 -2.88 -11.93
C VAL A 50 9.10 -3.46 -11.16
N VAL A 51 9.43 -4.46 -10.34
CA VAL A 51 8.50 -5.05 -9.37
C VAL A 51 8.90 -4.64 -7.96
N ILE A 52 7.94 -4.18 -7.18
CA ILE A 52 8.14 -3.86 -5.76
C ILE A 52 7.22 -4.76 -4.94
N VAL A 53 7.80 -5.50 -4.02
CA VAL A 53 7.07 -6.40 -3.12
C VAL A 53 7.21 -5.89 -1.70
N ALA A 54 6.10 -5.48 -1.11
CA ALA A 54 5.99 -5.10 0.28
C ALA A 54 5.26 -6.19 1.08
N GLY A 55 5.64 -6.35 2.33
CA GLY A 55 4.94 -7.26 3.23
C GLY A 55 4.97 -6.69 4.64
N CYS A 56 3.79 -6.42 5.20
CA CYS A 56 3.67 -5.92 6.57
C CYS A 56 2.95 -6.97 7.41
N GLY A 57 3.64 -7.44 8.45
CA GLY A 57 3.11 -8.41 9.41
C GLY A 57 3.13 -7.87 10.82
N ILE A 58 2.13 -8.22 11.62
CA ILE A 58 2.11 -7.98 13.06
C ILE A 58 2.04 -9.32 13.77
N HIS A 59 3.02 -9.59 14.63
CA HIS A 59 2.98 -10.70 15.56
C HIS A 59 2.68 -10.16 16.96
N CYS A 60 1.43 -10.26 17.41
CA CYS A 60 1.02 -9.83 18.74
C CYS A 60 1.02 -11.00 19.70
N GLY A 61 2.01 -11.05 20.62
CA GLY A 61 2.09 -12.07 21.68
C GLY A 61 1.66 -11.59 23.07
N GLY A 62 1.23 -10.34 23.19
CA GLY A 62 0.88 -9.69 24.47
C GLY A 62 -0.54 -9.16 24.51
N SER A 63 -0.83 -8.34 25.53
CA SER A 63 -2.16 -7.75 25.75
C SER A 63 -2.30 -6.31 25.26
N GLU A 64 -1.23 -5.70 24.77
CA GLU A 64 -1.26 -4.32 24.28
C GLU A 64 -1.40 -4.28 22.77
N ASP A 65 -2.20 -3.32 22.27
CA ASP A 65 -2.43 -3.14 20.85
C ASP A 65 -1.14 -2.80 20.12
N THR A 66 -0.88 -3.51 19.04
CA THR A 66 0.33 -3.37 18.24
C THR A 66 -0.07 -2.84 16.86
N GLY A 67 0.61 -1.79 16.41
CA GLY A 67 0.25 -1.11 15.16
C GLY A 67 1.44 -0.87 14.24
N HIS A 68 1.16 -0.84 12.92
CA HIS A 68 2.09 -0.42 11.90
C HIS A 68 1.39 0.49 10.89
N ASP A 69 1.87 1.73 10.80
CA ASP A 69 1.39 2.73 9.87
C ASP A 69 2.49 2.99 8.82
N GLY A 70 2.37 2.35 7.67
CA GLY A 70 3.28 2.54 6.53
C GLY A 70 2.77 3.63 5.59
N ILE A 71 3.52 4.70 5.43
CA ILE A 71 3.24 5.75 4.44
C ILE A 71 4.18 5.55 3.26
N HIS A 72 3.61 5.17 2.12
CA HIS A 72 4.32 4.88 0.88
C HIS A 72 4.01 5.93 -0.18
N THR A 73 5.01 6.67 -0.62
CA THR A 73 4.86 7.66 -1.70
C THR A 73 5.61 7.20 -2.95
N PHE A 74 4.89 7.04 -4.05
CA PHE A 74 5.45 6.67 -5.35
C PHE A 74 5.54 7.89 -6.26
N HIS A 75 6.75 8.16 -6.74
CA HIS A 75 7.02 9.13 -7.80
C HIS A 75 7.40 8.32 -9.05
N ILE A 76 6.46 8.18 -9.98
CA ILE A 76 6.63 7.34 -11.16
C ILE A 76 6.95 8.22 -12.36
N GLY A 77 8.15 8.05 -12.91
CA GLY A 77 8.66 8.80 -14.05
C GLY A 77 7.93 8.49 -15.36
N LYS A 78 8.28 9.23 -16.42
CA LYS A 78 7.68 9.08 -17.75
C LYS A 78 7.90 7.69 -18.32
N ASN A 79 6.85 7.11 -18.92
CA ASN A 79 6.85 5.77 -19.52
C ASN A 79 7.31 4.64 -18.57
N ALA A 80 7.45 4.91 -17.26
CA ALA A 80 7.87 3.89 -16.30
C ALA A 80 6.71 2.93 -16.00
N LYS A 81 7.06 1.67 -15.71
CA LYS A 81 6.13 0.62 -15.34
C LYS A 81 6.47 0.10 -13.95
N VAL A 82 5.47 0.09 -13.07
CA VAL A 82 5.61 -0.43 -11.72
C VAL A 82 4.54 -1.49 -11.47
N ARG A 83 4.96 -2.65 -11.01
CA ARG A 83 4.07 -3.60 -10.38
C ARG A 83 4.35 -3.60 -8.88
N TYR A 84 3.38 -3.14 -8.09
CA TYR A 84 3.45 -3.13 -6.63
C TYR A 84 2.57 -4.23 -6.05
N VAL A 85 3.17 -5.13 -5.28
CA VAL A 85 2.46 -6.21 -4.60
C VAL A 85 2.64 -6.05 -3.10
N GLU A 86 1.54 -5.86 -2.38
CA GLU A 86 1.54 -5.69 -0.94
C GLU A 86 0.70 -6.77 -0.26
N LYS A 87 1.26 -7.34 0.82
CA LYS A 87 0.56 -8.32 1.64
C LYS A 87 0.57 -7.90 3.10
N HIS A 88 -0.60 -7.93 3.71
CA HIS A 88 -0.80 -7.67 5.13
C HIS A 88 -1.30 -8.91 5.83
N TYR A 89 -0.73 -9.20 7.00
CA TYR A 89 -1.19 -10.29 7.85
C TYR A 89 -0.95 -9.99 9.32
N GLY A 90 -1.77 -10.59 10.19
CA GLY A 90 -1.59 -10.58 11.62
C GLY A 90 -1.55 -12.00 12.16
N GLU A 91 -0.78 -12.23 13.21
CA GLU A 91 -0.70 -13.49 13.93
C GLU A 91 -0.37 -13.29 15.41
N GLY A 92 -0.31 -14.38 16.16
CA GLY A 92 0.00 -14.39 17.57
C GLY A 92 -1.23 -14.66 18.45
N GLU A 93 -0.99 -15.19 19.65
CA GLU A 93 -2.03 -15.60 20.62
C GLU A 93 -2.32 -14.51 21.66
N GLY A 94 -1.72 -13.32 21.52
CA GLY A 94 -1.99 -12.18 22.38
C GLY A 94 -3.41 -11.66 22.23
N THR A 95 -3.87 -10.93 23.24
CA THR A 95 -5.22 -10.33 23.28
C THR A 95 -5.26 -8.88 22.80
N GLY A 96 -4.10 -8.24 22.58
CA GLY A 96 -4.02 -6.91 21.98
C GLY A 96 -4.39 -6.92 20.50
N GLU A 97 -4.95 -5.82 20.01
CA GLU A 97 -5.32 -5.65 18.61
C GLU A 97 -4.10 -5.53 17.69
N ARG A 98 -4.21 -6.08 16.49
CA ARG A 98 -3.25 -5.97 15.39
C ARG A 98 -3.80 -4.95 14.39
N ILE A 99 -3.17 -3.78 14.35
CA ILE A 99 -3.66 -2.60 13.62
C ILE A 99 -2.70 -2.29 12.47
N LEU A 100 -3.22 -2.25 11.25
CA LEU A 100 -2.45 -1.90 10.05
C LEU A 100 -3.17 -0.78 9.27
N ASN A 101 -2.61 0.44 9.28
CA ASN A 101 -3.18 1.58 8.58
C ASN A 101 -2.22 2.08 7.48
N PRO A 102 -2.19 1.43 6.31
CA PRO A 102 -1.34 1.85 5.21
C PRO A 102 -1.89 3.09 4.52
N THR A 103 -1.01 4.04 4.24
CA THR A 103 -1.30 5.18 3.36
C THR A 103 -0.43 5.07 2.12
N THR A 104 -1.03 5.14 0.94
CA THR A 104 -0.31 5.13 -0.34
C THR A 104 -0.62 6.40 -1.12
N VAL A 105 0.42 7.10 -1.55
CA VAL A 105 0.32 8.27 -2.42
C VAL A 105 1.06 7.97 -3.73
N VAL A 106 0.42 8.24 -4.86
CA VAL A 106 0.99 7.92 -6.19
C VAL A 106 0.96 9.17 -7.06
N HIS A 107 2.14 9.61 -7.50
CA HIS A 107 2.33 10.67 -8.48
C HIS A 107 2.83 10.05 -9.78
N MET A 108 2.03 10.14 -10.85
CA MET A 108 2.38 9.51 -12.12
C MET A 108 2.64 10.55 -13.20
N GLU A 109 3.84 10.52 -13.75
CA GLU A 109 4.22 11.30 -14.91
C GLU A 109 3.61 10.73 -16.21
N GLU A 110 3.79 11.43 -17.32
CA GLU A 110 3.27 11.12 -18.65
C GLU A 110 3.53 9.66 -19.05
N ASN A 111 2.47 8.95 -19.50
CA ASN A 111 2.47 7.53 -19.88
C ASN A 111 3.00 6.57 -18.79
N GLY A 112 3.08 6.99 -17.55
CA GLY A 112 3.41 6.10 -16.44
C GLY A 112 2.35 5.00 -16.28
N TYR A 113 2.78 3.81 -15.90
CA TYR A 113 1.89 2.67 -15.64
C TYR A 113 2.16 2.11 -14.23
N MET A 114 1.11 1.95 -13.44
CA MET A 114 1.21 1.25 -12.16
C MET A 114 0.09 0.25 -12.00
N GLU A 115 0.45 -0.98 -11.62
CA GLU A 115 -0.47 -1.99 -11.11
C GLU A 115 -0.19 -2.22 -9.63
N MET A 116 -1.18 -1.94 -8.78
CA MET A 116 -1.15 -2.21 -7.34
C MET A 116 -2.00 -3.44 -7.05
N GLU A 117 -1.41 -4.45 -6.44
CA GLU A 117 -2.13 -5.60 -5.89
C GLU A 117 -1.94 -5.65 -4.38
N THR A 118 -3.02 -5.44 -3.63
CA THR A 118 -3.00 -5.50 -2.17
C THR A 118 -3.83 -6.67 -1.66
N THR A 119 -3.30 -7.40 -0.67
CA THR A 119 -3.98 -8.58 -0.13
C THR A 119 -3.91 -8.57 1.40
N GLN A 120 -5.07 -8.61 2.04
CA GLN A 120 -5.22 -8.75 3.49
C GLN A 120 -6.31 -9.80 3.78
N ILE A 121 -5.91 -11.00 4.19
CA ILE A 121 -6.85 -12.12 4.31
C ILE A 121 -6.97 -12.61 5.75
N LYS A 122 -5.97 -12.41 6.61
CA LYS A 122 -5.95 -13.03 7.93
C LYS A 122 -5.31 -12.15 8.99
N GLY A 123 -5.95 -12.11 10.17
CA GLY A 123 -5.35 -11.78 11.45
C GLY A 123 -5.07 -10.29 11.70
N VAL A 124 -5.53 -9.40 10.84
CA VAL A 124 -5.54 -7.96 11.13
C VAL A 124 -6.89 -7.62 11.73
N ASP A 125 -6.88 -7.05 12.93
CA ASP A 125 -8.12 -6.77 13.67
C ASP A 125 -8.76 -5.46 13.22
N SER A 126 -7.93 -4.46 12.91
CA SER A 126 -8.40 -3.17 12.40
C SER A 126 -7.48 -2.63 11.30
N THR A 127 -8.06 -2.12 10.23
CA THR A 127 -7.32 -1.42 9.17
C THR A 127 -8.13 -0.26 8.61
N ILE A 128 -7.45 0.89 8.43
CA ILE A 128 -7.91 2.01 7.63
C ILE A 128 -6.85 2.24 6.56
N ARG A 129 -7.24 1.99 5.31
CA ARG A 129 -6.35 2.11 4.15
C ARG A 129 -6.71 3.35 3.35
N ASP A 130 -5.78 4.25 3.17
CA ASP A 130 -5.91 5.44 2.34
C ASP A 130 -5.02 5.36 1.11
N THR A 131 -5.60 5.53 -0.07
CA THR A 131 -4.85 5.60 -1.33
C THR A 131 -5.25 6.86 -2.10
N LYS A 132 -4.27 7.67 -2.44
CA LYS A 132 -4.44 8.88 -3.27
C LYS A 132 -3.53 8.81 -4.47
N ALA A 133 -4.04 9.17 -5.65
CA ALA A 133 -3.25 9.19 -6.86
C ALA A 133 -3.57 10.41 -7.71
N ASP A 134 -2.55 10.98 -8.34
CA ASP A 134 -2.70 11.96 -9.41
C ASP A 134 -1.97 11.47 -10.68
N LEU A 135 -2.67 11.55 -11.81
CA LEU A 135 -2.26 10.98 -13.08
C LEU A 135 -2.13 12.06 -14.14
N LYS A 136 -0.94 12.17 -14.74
CA LYS A 136 -0.69 13.03 -15.91
C LYS A 136 -1.09 12.35 -17.21
N ASP A 137 -0.83 13.00 -18.35
CA ASP A 137 -1.23 12.57 -19.67
C ASP A 137 -0.89 11.11 -19.96
N GLY A 138 -1.86 10.34 -20.42
CA GLY A 138 -1.69 8.93 -20.79
C GLY A 138 -1.34 7.97 -19.65
N ALA A 139 -1.24 8.44 -18.42
CA ALA A 139 -0.89 7.59 -17.28
C ALA A 139 -2.03 6.60 -16.95
N THR A 140 -1.67 5.39 -16.52
CA THR A 140 -2.61 4.30 -16.23
C THR A 140 -2.36 3.72 -14.85
N LEU A 141 -3.38 3.74 -14.00
CA LEU A 141 -3.35 3.14 -12.66
C LEU A 141 -4.37 2.00 -12.57
N ILE A 142 -3.91 0.82 -12.17
CA ILE A 142 -4.77 -0.34 -11.90
C ILE A 142 -4.60 -0.73 -10.44
N ILE A 143 -5.71 -0.76 -9.70
CA ILE A 143 -5.72 -1.17 -8.29
C ILE A 143 -6.57 -2.43 -8.16
N LYS A 144 -5.96 -3.48 -7.60
CA LYS A 144 -6.61 -4.76 -7.30
C LYS A 144 -6.48 -5.05 -5.81
N GLU A 145 -7.57 -4.92 -5.09
CA GLU A 145 -7.60 -5.20 -3.67
C GLU A 145 -8.33 -6.52 -3.39
N LYS A 146 -7.78 -7.29 -2.43
CA LYS A 146 -8.40 -8.49 -1.87
C LYS A 146 -8.40 -8.36 -0.36
N ILE A 147 -9.58 -8.21 0.22
CA ILE A 147 -9.76 -8.07 1.67
C ILE A 147 -10.73 -9.14 2.19
N MET A 148 -10.34 -9.78 3.28
CA MET A 148 -11.21 -10.66 4.03
C MET A 148 -11.15 -10.30 5.52
N THR A 149 -12.33 -10.14 6.11
CA THR A 149 -12.50 -9.93 7.55
C THR A 149 -13.38 -11.03 8.14
N HIS A 150 -13.13 -11.37 9.39
CA HIS A 150 -13.90 -12.36 10.12
C HIS A 150 -14.00 -11.98 11.60
N GLU A 151 -14.84 -12.68 12.36
CA GLU A 151 -15.11 -12.37 13.76
C GLU A 151 -15.64 -10.95 13.91
N ASP A 152 -14.99 -10.06 14.62
CA ASP A 152 -15.33 -8.65 14.85
C ASP A 152 -14.37 -7.66 14.18
N GLN A 153 -13.56 -8.15 13.24
CA GLN A 153 -12.58 -7.33 12.51
C GLN A 153 -13.23 -6.20 11.72
N TYR A 154 -12.49 -5.10 11.60
CA TYR A 154 -12.90 -3.91 10.85
C TYR A 154 -11.91 -3.60 9.73
N ALA A 155 -12.43 -3.29 8.55
CA ALA A 155 -11.63 -2.79 7.44
C ALA A 155 -12.32 -1.62 6.74
N GLU A 156 -11.60 -0.53 6.56
CA GLU A 156 -12.03 0.61 5.75
C GLU A 156 -11.01 0.87 4.66
N THR A 157 -11.50 1.05 3.44
CA THR A 157 -10.65 1.37 2.28
C THR A 157 -11.16 2.63 1.60
N ASN A 158 -10.27 3.60 1.44
CA ASN A 158 -10.53 4.89 0.81
C ASN A 158 -9.63 5.04 -0.41
N PHE A 159 -10.21 5.19 -1.60
CA PHE A 159 -9.50 5.52 -2.84
C PHE A 159 -9.91 6.89 -3.35
N GLN A 160 -8.92 7.73 -3.65
CA GLN A 160 -9.10 8.95 -4.40
C GLN A 160 -8.12 8.97 -5.58
N VAL A 161 -8.63 9.07 -6.80
CA VAL A 161 -7.81 9.17 -8.01
C VAL A 161 -8.23 10.40 -8.81
N ASP A 162 -7.28 11.28 -9.07
CA ASP A 162 -7.45 12.49 -9.85
C ASP A 162 -6.81 12.27 -11.23
N LEU A 163 -7.66 12.23 -12.29
CA LEU A 163 -7.26 12.07 -13.68
C LEU A 163 -6.98 13.44 -14.29
N ASN A 164 -5.79 14.00 -14.00
CA ASN A 164 -5.41 15.36 -14.37
C ASN A 164 -4.90 15.50 -15.80
N GLY A 165 -4.51 14.39 -16.43
CA GLY A 165 -3.95 14.37 -17.77
C GLY A 165 -4.88 13.85 -18.83
N VAL A 166 -4.71 14.31 -20.08
CA VAL A 166 -5.47 13.84 -21.22
C VAL A 166 -5.17 12.35 -21.47
N GLY A 167 -6.24 11.54 -21.60
CA GLY A 167 -6.10 10.10 -21.83
C GLY A 167 -5.60 9.30 -20.63
N SER A 168 -5.51 9.90 -19.44
CA SER A 168 -5.23 9.15 -18.22
C SER A 168 -6.40 8.23 -17.85
N THR A 169 -6.09 7.07 -17.25
CA THR A 169 -7.09 6.06 -16.93
C THR A 169 -6.84 5.44 -15.54
N ALA A 170 -7.92 5.07 -14.86
CA ALA A 170 -7.85 4.33 -13.61
C ALA A 170 -8.88 3.19 -13.59
N ASP A 171 -8.46 2.03 -13.11
CA ASP A 171 -9.32 0.87 -12.85
C ASP A 171 -9.13 0.42 -11.40
N VAL A 172 -10.20 0.47 -10.61
CA VAL A 172 -10.18 0.13 -9.19
C VAL A 172 -11.13 -1.04 -8.94
N VAL A 173 -10.57 -2.20 -8.59
CA VAL A 173 -11.33 -3.41 -8.30
C VAL A 173 -11.04 -3.86 -6.88
N SER A 174 -12.01 -3.74 -5.98
CA SER A 174 -11.94 -4.33 -4.64
C SER A 174 -12.81 -5.59 -4.57
N ARG A 175 -12.21 -6.69 -4.13
CA ARG A 175 -12.90 -7.95 -3.82
C ARG A 175 -12.84 -8.19 -2.34
N SER A 176 -13.98 -8.09 -1.68
CA SER A 176 -14.06 -8.17 -0.24
C SER A 176 -15.04 -9.23 0.24
N VAL A 177 -14.70 -9.89 1.33
CA VAL A 177 -15.55 -10.86 2.02
C VAL A 177 -15.55 -10.55 3.51
N ALA A 178 -16.72 -10.24 4.05
CA ALA A 178 -16.94 -10.10 5.49
C ALA A 178 -17.65 -11.34 6.02
N LYS A 179 -17.14 -11.93 7.10
CA LYS A 179 -17.69 -13.13 7.75
C LYS A 179 -17.90 -12.89 9.25
N GLY A 180 -18.97 -13.45 9.81
CA GLY A 180 -19.31 -13.29 11.22
C GLY A 180 -19.91 -11.91 11.49
N THR A 181 -19.39 -11.22 12.48
CA THR A 181 -19.80 -9.86 12.89
C THR A 181 -18.88 -8.77 12.33
N SER A 182 -17.91 -9.16 11.48
CA SER A 182 -16.95 -8.23 10.91
C SER A 182 -17.60 -7.18 10.00
N SER A 183 -16.96 -6.04 9.85
CA SER A 183 -17.46 -4.91 9.08
C SER A 183 -16.43 -4.43 8.07
N GLN A 184 -16.91 -4.05 6.89
CA GLN A 184 -16.08 -3.45 5.85
C GLN A 184 -16.76 -2.22 5.26
N VAL A 185 -15.97 -1.16 5.05
CA VAL A 185 -16.40 0.09 4.43
C VAL A 185 -15.50 0.37 3.22
N PHE A 186 -16.10 0.75 2.11
CA PHE A 186 -15.38 1.04 0.89
C PHE A 186 -15.84 2.39 0.32
N HIS A 187 -14.89 3.30 0.15
CA HIS A 187 -15.10 4.59 -0.49
C HIS A 187 -14.17 4.70 -1.72
N SER A 188 -14.73 5.05 -2.85
CA SER A 188 -13.97 5.32 -4.07
C SER A 188 -14.42 6.62 -4.71
N ARG A 189 -13.47 7.48 -5.02
CA ARG A 189 -13.69 8.73 -5.74
C ARG A 189 -12.68 8.82 -6.90
N ILE A 190 -13.18 8.86 -8.11
CA ILE A 190 -12.37 9.08 -9.32
C ILE A 190 -12.87 10.36 -9.95
N CYS A 191 -11.99 11.32 -10.17
CA CYS A 191 -12.29 12.64 -10.75
C CYS A 191 -11.44 12.85 -12.01
N GLY A 192 -12.05 13.43 -13.07
CA GLY A 192 -11.39 13.81 -14.31
C GLY A 192 -12.11 14.96 -14.98
#